data_3dbed7554d2acc98457e54d7c8dc1669
#
_entry.id   3dbed7554d2acc98457e54d7c8dc1669
#
_cell.length_a   1.000
_cell.length_b   1.000
_cell.length_c   1.000
_cell.angle_alpha   90.00
_cell.angle_beta   90.00
_cell.angle_gamma   90.00
#
_symmetry.space_group_name_H-M   'P 1'
#
loop_
_entity.id
_entity.type
_entity.pdbx_description
1 polymer ?
#
loop_
_entity_poly.entity_id
_entity_poly.type
_entity_poly.pdbx_seq_one_letter_code
_entity_poly.pdbx_strand_id
1 'polypeptide(L)'
;MRRNQLYIPLFIATLAIVGSSCNDFLDELPDNRTELNSEQKIAKMLVSAYPEGSANELFELYSDNTDDNSARYSYYKLSEEECYNWKDTQEEYQDTPTNLWETHYIAIASANMALEEIEKRGNPESLMPQRGEALVCRAYNHFVLANIFCNAYNTHASQELGIPYMTKVETTVQPQYGRGTLQETYEKIEKDLLDGMALISDDSYSVPKSVSYTHLRAHETP
;
A
#
# COMPACT_ATOMS: atom_id res chain seq x y z
N MET A 1 -10.24 0.44 72.70
CA MET A 1 -9.69 -0.46 71.66
C MET A 1 -10.70 -0.95 70.64
N ARG A 2 -11.78 -0.22 70.31
CA ARG A 2 -12.81 -0.68 69.29
C ARG A 2 -12.92 0.16 68.05
N ARG A 3 -12.14 1.23 67.92
CA ARG A 3 -12.27 2.18 66.75
C ARG A 3 -11.46 1.78 65.53
N ASN A 4 -10.41 0.97 65.66
CA ASN A 4 -9.58 0.58 64.57
C ASN A 4 -10.08 -0.64 63.78
N GLN A 5 -11.03 -1.40 64.33
CA GLN A 5 -11.56 -2.59 63.67
C GLN A 5 -12.55 -2.26 62.50
N LEU A 6 -13.09 -1.03 62.48
CA LEU A 6 -14.04 -0.61 61.43
C LEU A 6 -13.36 -0.10 60.15
N TYR A 7 -12.11 0.34 60.22
CA TYR A 7 -11.38 0.87 59.07
C TYR A 7 -10.78 -0.20 58.16
N ILE A 8 -10.47 -1.39 58.72
CA ILE A 8 -9.92 -2.49 57.96
C ILE A 8 -10.91 -3.03 56.89
N PRO A 9 -12.20 -3.33 57.20
CA PRO A 9 -13.16 -3.77 56.22
C PRO A 9 -13.52 -2.66 55.21
N LEU A 10 -13.50 -1.39 55.60
CA LEU A 10 -13.75 -0.27 54.71
C LEU A 10 -12.59 -0.09 53.67
N PHE A 11 -11.35 -0.31 54.12
CA PHE A 11 -10.16 -0.24 53.25
C PHE A 11 -10.11 -1.40 52.24
N ILE A 12 -10.52 -2.60 52.64
CA ILE A 12 -10.63 -3.78 51.79
C ILE A 12 -11.76 -3.60 50.76
N ALA A 13 -12.89 -3.02 51.17
CA ALA A 13 -14.01 -2.74 50.26
C ALA A 13 -13.68 -1.68 49.21
N THR A 14 -12.90 -0.64 49.56
CA THR A 14 -12.42 0.35 48.59
C THR A 14 -11.37 -0.23 47.65
N LEU A 15 -10.51 -1.13 48.06
CA LEU A 15 -9.51 -1.78 47.21
C LEU A 15 -10.14 -2.75 46.19
N ALA A 16 -11.27 -3.38 46.56
CA ALA A 16 -12.02 -4.28 45.66
C ALA A 16 -12.76 -3.54 44.53
N ILE A 17 -13.12 -2.27 44.73
CA ILE A 17 -13.83 -1.45 43.71
C ILE A 17 -12.84 -0.88 42.67
N VAL A 18 -11.57 -0.70 43.02
CA VAL A 18 -10.54 -0.18 42.08
C VAL A 18 -9.99 -1.26 41.15
N GLY A 19 -10.18 -2.55 41.49
CA GLY A 19 -9.69 -3.68 40.69
C GLY A 19 -10.58 -4.14 39.53
N SER A 20 -11.78 -3.58 39.36
CA SER A 20 -12.72 -3.99 38.31
C SER A 20 -12.80 -3.02 37.13
N SER A 21 -11.89 -2.04 37.04
CA SER A 21 -11.83 -1.10 35.94
C SER A 21 -10.65 -1.46 35.04
N CYS A 22 -10.93 -1.76 33.80
CA CYS A 22 -10.03 -1.88 32.64
C CYS A 22 -9.88 -3.26 32.02
N ASN A 23 -10.98 -3.98 31.72
CA ASN A 23 -10.91 -4.97 30.66
C ASN A 23 -11.19 -4.35 29.29
N ASP A 24 -12.08 -3.36 29.17
CA ASP A 24 -12.40 -2.73 27.87
C ASP A 24 -11.26 -1.90 27.27
N PHE A 25 -10.33 -1.39 28.10
CA PHE A 25 -9.20 -0.59 27.58
C PHE A 25 -8.07 -1.44 26.98
N LEU A 26 -7.99 -2.72 27.32
CA LEU A 26 -7.01 -3.66 26.76
C LEU A 26 -7.51 -4.39 25.54
N ASP A 27 -8.81 -4.37 25.28
CA ASP A 27 -9.44 -4.93 24.07
C ASP A 27 -9.53 -3.93 22.91
N GLU A 28 -9.27 -2.65 23.13
CA GLU A 28 -9.03 -1.73 22.04
C GLU A 28 -7.64 -2.02 21.45
N LEU A 29 -7.64 -2.50 20.20
CA LEU A 29 -6.43 -2.63 19.41
C LEU A 29 -5.65 -1.30 19.46
N PRO A 30 -4.35 -1.30 19.79
CA PRO A 30 -3.55 -0.08 19.96
C PRO A 30 -3.30 0.67 18.65
N ASP A 31 -4.05 0.35 17.62
CA ASP A 31 -3.92 0.89 16.28
C ASP A 31 -5.27 1.50 15.86
N ASN A 32 -5.27 2.77 15.49
CA ASN A 32 -6.40 3.47 14.86
C ASN A 32 -6.80 2.89 13.49
N ARG A 33 -6.54 1.60 13.26
CA ARG A 33 -7.02 0.90 12.08
C ARG A 33 -8.54 0.87 12.17
N THR A 34 -9.16 1.65 11.33
CA THR A 34 -10.62 1.63 11.17
C THR A 34 -11.06 0.20 10.94
N GLU A 35 -11.81 -0.40 11.87
CA GLU A 35 -12.37 -1.74 11.68
C GLU A 35 -13.14 -1.78 10.37
N LEU A 36 -12.69 -2.62 9.44
CA LEU A 36 -13.33 -2.82 8.14
C LEU A 36 -14.59 -3.70 8.27
N ASN A 37 -15.51 -3.29 9.16
CA ASN A 37 -16.66 -4.09 9.54
C ASN A 37 -17.85 -4.03 8.55
N SER A 38 -17.71 -3.33 7.42
CA SER A 38 -18.74 -3.30 6.37
C SER A 38 -18.12 -3.33 4.98
N GLU A 39 -18.87 -3.81 3.98
CA GLU A 39 -18.48 -3.80 2.56
C GLU A 39 -18.19 -2.38 2.06
N GLN A 40 -18.94 -1.38 2.52
CA GLN A 40 -18.71 0.01 2.18
C GLN A 40 -17.37 0.54 2.70
N LYS A 41 -16.91 0.10 3.87
CA LYS A 41 -15.61 0.50 4.40
C LYS A 41 -14.46 -0.16 3.63
N ILE A 42 -14.62 -1.41 3.19
CA ILE A 42 -13.67 -2.07 2.31
C ILE A 42 -13.55 -1.30 0.99
N ALA A 43 -14.68 -0.96 0.36
CA ALA A 43 -14.68 -0.17 -0.86
C ALA A 43 -14.05 1.22 -0.70
N LYS A 44 -14.26 1.89 0.46
CA LYS A 44 -13.60 3.18 0.76
C LYS A 44 -12.10 3.02 1.00
N MET A 45 -11.67 1.94 1.61
CA MET A 45 -10.25 1.67 1.85
C MET A 45 -9.48 1.48 0.55
N LEU A 46 -10.09 0.92 -0.48
CA LEU A 46 -9.46 0.74 -1.79
C LEU A 46 -9.07 2.06 -2.46
N VAL A 47 -9.63 3.21 -2.05
CA VAL A 47 -9.14 4.53 -2.48
C VAL A 47 -7.68 4.72 -2.08
N SER A 48 -7.26 4.19 -0.94
CA SER A 48 -5.87 4.25 -0.46
C SER A 48 -4.95 3.21 -1.13
N ALA A 49 -5.49 2.31 -1.96
CA ALA A 49 -4.69 1.39 -2.78
C ALA A 49 -4.16 2.04 -4.07
N TYR A 50 -4.58 3.27 -4.36
CA TYR A 50 -4.02 4.11 -5.41
C TYR A 50 -2.92 4.98 -4.79
N PRO A 51 -1.71 5.01 -5.37
CA PRO A 51 -0.60 5.76 -4.78
C PRO A 51 -0.86 7.26 -4.86
N GLU A 52 -0.41 7.98 -3.84
CA GLU A 52 -0.33 9.43 -3.87
C GLU A 52 0.94 9.83 -4.63
N GLY A 53 0.81 10.41 -5.79
CA GLY A 53 1.95 10.77 -6.63
C GLY A 53 2.01 9.97 -7.94
N SER A 54 2.87 10.42 -8.81
CA SER A 54 3.05 9.85 -10.14
C SER A 54 4.54 9.63 -10.41
N ALA A 55 4.89 8.45 -10.89
CA ALA A 55 6.25 8.17 -11.33
C ALA A 55 6.63 8.84 -12.66
N ASN A 56 5.71 9.55 -13.30
CA ASN A 56 5.92 10.10 -14.65
C ASN A 56 7.07 11.10 -14.70
N GLU A 57 7.18 11.99 -13.71
CA GLU A 57 8.28 12.95 -13.65
C GLU A 57 9.63 12.24 -13.54
N LEU A 58 9.74 11.24 -12.68
CA LEU A 58 10.96 10.45 -12.53
C LEU A 58 11.32 9.69 -13.80
N PHE A 59 10.33 9.09 -14.48
CA PHE A 59 10.57 8.41 -15.75
C PHE A 59 11.06 9.35 -16.85
N GLU A 60 10.52 10.57 -16.92
CA GLU A 60 10.98 11.57 -17.88
C GLU A 60 12.40 12.05 -17.55
N LEU A 61 12.73 12.26 -16.26
CA LEU A 61 14.08 12.66 -15.84
C LEU A 61 15.14 11.59 -16.13
N TYR A 62 14.77 10.31 -16.08
CA TYR A 62 15.65 9.17 -16.40
C TYR A 62 15.62 8.78 -17.87
N SER A 63 14.92 9.54 -18.73
CA SER A 63 14.81 9.28 -20.16
C SER A 63 15.63 10.28 -20.98
N ASP A 64 15.79 9.97 -22.28
CA ASP A 64 16.39 10.88 -23.25
C ASP A 64 15.42 12.00 -23.72
N ASN A 65 14.21 12.07 -23.15
CA ASN A 65 13.19 13.03 -23.56
C ASN A 65 13.33 14.39 -22.87
N THR A 66 14.11 14.47 -21.80
CA THR A 66 14.32 15.69 -21.01
C THR A 66 15.69 16.27 -21.29
N ASP A 67 15.78 17.59 -21.44
CA ASP A 67 17.03 18.31 -21.65
C ASP A 67 17.13 19.51 -20.71
N ASP A 68 18.36 19.87 -20.32
CA ASP A 68 18.64 21.03 -19.49
C ASP A 68 18.50 22.33 -20.31
N ASN A 69 17.50 23.13 -20.00
CA ASN A 69 17.28 24.45 -20.60
C ASN A 69 18.28 25.52 -20.15
N SER A 70 19.30 25.11 -19.40
CA SER A 70 20.38 25.97 -18.89
C SER A 70 19.93 27.17 -18.03
N ALA A 71 20.83 28.08 -17.71
CA ALA A 71 20.70 29.19 -16.76
C ALA A 71 19.53 30.18 -17.00
N ARG A 72 18.67 29.98 -17.99
CA ARG A 72 17.48 30.82 -18.22
C ARG A 72 16.33 30.56 -17.25
N TYR A 73 16.32 29.37 -16.61
CA TYR A 73 15.34 28.99 -15.60
C TYR A 73 16.08 28.69 -14.30
N SER A 74 16.02 29.63 -13.37
CA SER A 74 16.75 29.54 -12.10
C SER A 74 16.02 28.76 -11.01
N TYR A 75 14.97 28.01 -11.34
CA TYR A 75 14.19 27.25 -10.36
C TYR A 75 14.02 25.80 -10.79
N TYR A 76 14.83 24.96 -10.23
CA TYR A 76 14.69 23.51 -10.25
C TYR A 76 14.96 22.98 -8.84
N LYS A 77 14.39 21.86 -8.52
CA LYS A 77 14.68 21.14 -7.27
C LYS A 77 16.03 20.42 -7.41
N LEU A 78 16.81 20.37 -6.34
CA LEU A 78 18.08 19.64 -6.35
C LEU A 78 17.85 18.16 -6.73
N SER A 79 16.78 17.56 -6.25
CA SER A 79 16.39 16.18 -6.59
C SER A 79 16.16 15.97 -8.08
N GLU A 80 15.59 16.94 -8.80
CA GLU A 80 15.41 16.87 -10.26
C GLU A 80 16.76 16.84 -10.99
N GLU A 81 17.70 17.71 -10.58
CA GLU A 81 19.07 17.72 -11.12
C GLU A 81 19.82 16.41 -10.80
N GLU A 82 19.66 15.90 -9.57
CA GLU A 82 20.28 14.63 -9.15
C GLU A 82 19.74 13.45 -9.96
N CYS A 83 18.42 13.36 -10.14
CA CYS A 83 17.79 12.32 -10.97
C CYS A 83 18.23 12.42 -12.44
N TYR A 84 18.19 13.62 -13.04
CA TYR A 84 18.62 13.83 -14.42
C TYR A 84 20.08 13.39 -14.65
N ASN A 85 20.95 13.61 -13.67
CA ASN A 85 22.36 13.22 -13.73
C ASN A 85 22.61 11.79 -13.19
N TRP A 86 21.60 10.98 -12.94
CA TRP A 86 21.71 9.62 -12.38
C TRP A 86 22.49 9.55 -11.06
N LYS A 87 22.32 10.55 -10.22
CA LYS A 87 22.91 10.63 -8.88
C LYS A 87 21.91 10.18 -7.82
N ASP A 88 22.42 9.75 -6.69
CA ASP A 88 21.59 9.50 -5.51
C ASP A 88 20.96 10.80 -5.03
N THR A 89 19.63 10.77 -4.84
CA THR A 89 18.90 11.94 -4.34
C THR A 89 19.14 12.13 -2.86
N GLN A 90 19.40 13.40 -2.47
CA GLN A 90 19.63 13.78 -1.08
C GLN A 90 18.36 14.29 -0.39
N GLU A 91 17.32 14.58 -1.14
CA GLU A 91 16.07 15.15 -0.66
C GLU A 91 14.94 14.11 -0.72
N GLU A 92 14.05 14.17 0.28
CA GLU A 92 12.88 13.28 0.39
C GLU A 92 11.61 14.10 0.09
N TYR A 93 11.43 14.49 -1.17
CA TYR A 93 10.24 15.18 -1.63
C TYR A 93 9.30 14.24 -2.38
N GLN A 94 8.09 14.74 -2.66
CA GLN A 94 7.19 14.14 -3.61
C GLN A 94 7.93 13.90 -4.95
N ASP A 95 7.68 12.75 -5.57
CA ASP A 95 8.28 12.32 -6.85
C ASP A 95 9.77 11.94 -6.80
N THR A 96 10.39 11.89 -5.62
CA THR A 96 11.71 11.28 -5.46
C THR A 96 11.62 9.74 -5.38
N PRO A 97 12.70 9.01 -5.71
CA PRO A 97 12.71 7.54 -5.61
C PRO A 97 12.28 7.02 -4.23
N THR A 98 12.76 7.64 -3.14
CA THR A 98 12.38 7.25 -1.77
C THR A 98 10.89 7.44 -1.53
N ASN A 99 10.32 8.60 -1.88
CA ASN A 99 8.90 8.86 -1.71
C ASN A 99 8.03 7.93 -2.56
N LEU A 100 8.44 7.65 -3.81
CA LEU A 100 7.73 6.69 -4.68
C LEU A 100 7.76 5.27 -4.10
N TRP A 101 8.89 4.84 -3.53
CA TRP A 101 8.98 3.56 -2.84
C TRP A 101 7.96 3.46 -1.69
N GLU A 102 7.93 4.45 -0.83
CA GLU A 102 7.04 4.48 0.33
C GLU A 102 5.56 4.54 -0.07
N THR A 103 5.19 5.46 -0.96
CA THR A 103 3.78 5.65 -1.36
C THR A 103 3.20 4.43 -2.06
N HIS A 104 3.99 3.77 -2.92
CA HIS A 104 3.54 2.54 -3.58
C HIS A 104 3.43 1.36 -2.60
N TYR A 105 4.34 1.20 -1.62
CA TYR A 105 4.18 0.15 -0.61
C TYR A 105 3.05 0.42 0.37
N ILE A 106 2.72 1.68 0.68
CA ILE A 106 1.51 2.05 1.43
C ILE A 106 0.25 1.65 0.65
N ALA A 107 0.21 1.92 -0.64
CA ALA A 107 -0.90 1.51 -1.51
C ALA A 107 -1.03 -0.02 -1.59
N ILE A 108 0.08 -0.75 -1.70
CA ILE A 108 0.11 -2.23 -1.65
C ILE A 108 -0.41 -2.74 -0.30
N ALA A 109 0.00 -2.13 0.81
CA ALA A 109 -0.50 -2.51 2.13
C ALA A 109 -2.01 -2.33 2.23
N SER A 110 -2.55 -1.23 1.71
CA SER A 110 -4.00 -0.97 1.65
C SER A 110 -4.75 -2.01 0.81
N ALA A 111 -4.21 -2.39 -0.35
CA ALA A 111 -4.75 -3.46 -1.19
C ALA A 111 -4.74 -4.81 -0.45
N ASN A 112 -3.64 -5.16 0.23
CA ASN A 112 -3.53 -6.39 1.00
C ASN A 112 -4.52 -6.44 2.17
N MET A 113 -4.73 -5.31 2.87
CA MET A 113 -5.73 -5.23 3.95
C MET A 113 -7.15 -5.48 3.42
N ALA A 114 -7.50 -4.90 2.27
CA ALA A 114 -8.79 -5.16 1.64
C ALA A 114 -8.94 -6.64 1.24
N LEU A 115 -7.92 -7.23 0.63
CA LEU A 115 -7.91 -8.66 0.25
C LEU A 115 -8.07 -9.59 1.45
N GLU A 116 -7.32 -9.34 2.51
CA GLU A 116 -7.39 -10.12 3.74
C GLU A 116 -8.78 -10.04 4.39
N GLU A 117 -9.37 -8.86 4.42
CA GLU A 117 -10.71 -8.68 4.99
C GLU A 117 -11.80 -9.33 4.14
N ILE A 118 -11.70 -9.29 2.81
CA ILE A 118 -12.61 -10.00 1.92
C ILE A 118 -12.48 -11.52 2.11
N GLU A 119 -11.26 -12.02 2.26
CA GLU A 119 -10.99 -13.44 2.53
C GLU A 119 -11.56 -13.88 3.89
N LYS A 120 -11.37 -13.09 4.96
CA LYS A 120 -11.96 -13.37 6.29
C LYS A 120 -13.48 -13.49 6.26
N ARG A 121 -14.14 -12.80 5.33
CA ARG A 121 -15.59 -12.88 5.10
C ARG A 121 -16.01 -14.04 4.21
N GLY A 122 -15.08 -14.88 3.79
CA GLY A 122 -15.34 -16.03 2.94
C GLY A 122 -15.53 -15.67 1.46
N ASN A 123 -14.96 -14.57 1.00
CA ASN A 123 -15.02 -14.10 -0.39
C ASN A 123 -16.47 -14.00 -0.92
N PRO A 124 -17.35 -13.18 -0.32
CA PRO A 124 -18.73 -13.06 -0.77
C PRO A 124 -18.80 -12.49 -2.19
N GLU A 125 -19.77 -12.94 -2.97
CA GLU A 125 -19.94 -12.54 -4.37
C GLU A 125 -20.11 -11.03 -4.53
N SER A 126 -20.77 -10.37 -3.55
CA SER A 126 -20.95 -8.92 -3.50
C SER A 126 -19.63 -8.11 -3.44
N LEU A 127 -18.54 -8.73 -3.00
CA LEU A 127 -17.21 -8.11 -2.89
C LEU A 127 -16.22 -8.57 -3.97
N MET A 128 -16.63 -9.40 -4.93
CA MET A 128 -15.73 -9.86 -5.99
C MET A 128 -15.16 -8.71 -6.84
N PRO A 129 -15.93 -7.69 -7.23
CA PRO A 129 -15.37 -6.53 -7.93
C PRO A 129 -14.31 -5.78 -7.12
N GLN A 130 -14.52 -5.59 -5.82
CA GLN A 130 -13.54 -4.95 -4.92
C GLN A 130 -12.30 -5.82 -4.73
N ARG A 131 -12.47 -7.15 -4.71
CA ARG A 131 -11.34 -8.08 -4.72
C ARG A 131 -10.53 -7.96 -6.00
N GLY A 132 -11.20 -7.84 -7.14
CA GLY A 132 -10.57 -7.60 -8.44
C GLY A 132 -9.79 -6.28 -8.46
N GLU A 133 -10.41 -5.19 -8.01
CA GLU A 133 -9.78 -3.88 -7.88
C GLU A 133 -8.52 -3.94 -6.99
N ALA A 134 -8.59 -4.60 -5.84
CA ALA A 134 -7.46 -4.74 -4.94
C ALA A 134 -6.28 -5.51 -5.55
N LEU A 135 -6.55 -6.60 -6.30
CA LEU A 135 -5.53 -7.36 -7.01
C LEU A 135 -4.85 -6.52 -8.09
N VAL A 136 -5.62 -5.80 -8.90
CA VAL A 136 -5.10 -4.92 -9.95
C VAL A 136 -4.28 -3.78 -9.35
N CYS A 137 -4.76 -3.13 -8.29
CA CYS A 137 -3.99 -2.09 -7.59
C CYS A 137 -2.66 -2.63 -7.04
N ARG A 138 -2.67 -3.81 -6.41
CA ARG A 138 -1.45 -4.46 -5.92
C ARG A 138 -0.46 -4.74 -7.04
N ALA A 139 -0.91 -5.30 -8.12
CA ALA A 139 -0.08 -5.61 -9.29
C ALA A 139 0.50 -4.34 -9.92
N TYR A 140 -0.33 -3.31 -10.12
CA TYR A 140 0.10 -2.03 -10.71
C TYR A 140 1.20 -1.36 -9.86
N ASN A 141 1.02 -1.29 -8.55
CA ASN A 141 2.01 -0.70 -7.67
C ASN A 141 3.35 -1.46 -7.69
N HIS A 142 3.32 -2.80 -7.68
CA HIS A 142 4.53 -3.60 -7.84
C HIS A 142 5.16 -3.44 -9.24
N PHE A 143 4.36 -3.30 -10.28
CA PHE A 143 4.85 -3.06 -11.63
C PHE A 143 5.62 -1.74 -11.73
N VAL A 144 5.06 -0.65 -11.21
CA VAL A 144 5.74 0.65 -11.16
C VAL A 144 7.07 0.55 -10.39
N LEU A 145 7.04 -0.06 -9.20
CA LEU A 145 8.24 -0.25 -8.39
C LEU A 145 9.30 -1.11 -9.13
N ALA A 146 8.89 -2.17 -9.82
CA ALA A 146 9.82 -3.01 -10.58
C ALA A 146 10.48 -2.22 -11.72
N ASN A 147 9.74 -1.33 -12.41
CA ASN A 147 10.30 -0.50 -13.47
C ASN A 147 11.27 0.57 -12.96
N ILE A 148 11.11 1.06 -11.72
CA ILE A 148 12.01 2.08 -11.15
C ILE A 148 13.25 1.42 -10.53
N PHE A 149 13.09 0.31 -9.81
CA PHE A 149 14.11 -0.23 -8.90
C PHE A 149 14.75 -1.55 -9.37
N CYS A 150 14.38 -2.06 -10.55
CA CYS A 150 14.98 -3.24 -11.15
C CYS A 150 15.53 -2.93 -12.54
N ASN A 151 16.36 -3.84 -13.05
CA ASN A 151 16.73 -3.82 -14.45
C ASN A 151 15.52 -4.03 -15.37
N ALA A 152 15.59 -3.55 -16.60
CA ALA A 152 14.58 -3.86 -17.61
C ALA A 152 14.47 -5.38 -17.79
N TYR A 153 13.24 -5.90 -17.93
CA TYR A 153 13.02 -7.33 -18.12
C TYR A 153 13.74 -7.86 -19.36
N ASN A 154 14.56 -8.89 -19.18
CA ASN A 154 15.41 -9.44 -20.22
C ASN A 154 15.57 -10.96 -20.07
N THR A 155 16.40 -11.58 -20.91
CA THR A 155 16.65 -13.03 -20.91
C THR A 155 17.35 -13.55 -19.65
N HIS A 156 17.87 -12.68 -18.81
CA HIS A 156 18.53 -13.01 -17.53
C HIS A 156 17.64 -12.74 -16.31
N ALA A 157 16.37 -12.38 -16.50
CA ALA A 157 15.42 -12.03 -15.43
C ALA A 157 15.31 -13.10 -14.32
N SER A 158 15.56 -14.36 -14.63
CA SER A 158 15.60 -15.45 -13.64
C SER A 158 16.83 -15.44 -12.71
N GLN A 159 17.83 -14.63 -13.03
CA GLN A 159 19.08 -14.49 -12.25
C GLN A 159 19.21 -13.11 -11.60
N GLU A 160 18.40 -12.15 -12.05
CA GLU A 160 18.37 -10.79 -11.54
C GLU A 160 17.40 -10.65 -10.37
N LEU A 161 17.71 -9.74 -9.45
CA LEU A 161 16.84 -9.48 -8.30
C LEU A 161 15.67 -8.62 -8.69
N GLY A 162 14.48 -9.06 -8.30
CA GLY A 162 13.24 -8.27 -8.34
C GLY A 162 13.10 -7.36 -7.11
N ILE A 163 11.88 -6.97 -6.81
CA ILE A 163 11.49 -6.25 -5.58
C ILE A 163 10.81 -7.22 -4.59
N PRO A 164 10.69 -6.89 -3.29
CA PRO A 164 9.83 -7.63 -2.37
C PRO A 164 8.37 -7.59 -2.85
N TYR A 165 7.81 -8.74 -3.22
CA TYR A 165 6.40 -8.82 -3.64
C TYR A 165 5.51 -9.13 -2.44
N MET A 166 4.80 -8.11 -1.95
CA MET A 166 4.03 -8.16 -0.72
C MET A 166 2.60 -8.63 -0.98
N THR A 167 2.22 -9.76 -0.37
CA THR A 167 0.88 -10.36 -0.52
C THR A 167 0.08 -10.45 0.77
N LYS A 168 0.66 -10.01 1.89
CA LYS A 168 0.04 -10.08 3.22
C LYS A 168 0.15 -8.75 3.94
N VAL A 169 -0.76 -8.55 4.87
CA VAL A 169 -0.70 -7.43 5.81
C VAL A 169 0.46 -7.66 6.77
N GLU A 170 1.23 -6.61 6.97
CA GLU A 170 2.37 -6.63 7.87
C GLU A 170 1.91 -6.48 9.33
N THR A 171 2.37 -7.37 10.19
CA THR A 171 2.03 -7.40 11.62
C THR A 171 3.24 -7.24 12.54
N THR A 172 4.44 -7.21 11.97
CA THR A 172 5.71 -7.12 12.71
C THR A 172 6.41 -5.79 12.44
N VAL A 173 7.06 -5.25 13.47
CA VAL A 173 7.89 -4.06 13.32
C VAL A 173 9.22 -4.46 12.67
N GLN A 174 9.62 -3.75 11.61
CA GLN A 174 10.86 -3.98 10.84
C GLN A 174 11.03 -5.42 10.32
N PRO A 175 10.07 -5.96 9.58
CA PRO A 175 10.18 -7.29 9.01
C PRO A 175 11.29 -7.35 7.98
N GLN A 176 11.92 -8.52 7.87
CA GLN A 176 12.93 -8.77 6.85
C GLN A 176 12.29 -9.48 5.66
N TYR A 177 12.26 -8.82 4.51
CA TYR A 177 11.74 -9.39 3.27
C TYR A 177 12.87 -9.81 2.33
N GLY A 178 12.74 -11.02 1.81
CA GLY A 178 13.57 -11.47 0.71
C GLY A 178 13.12 -10.86 -0.61
N ARG A 179 14.06 -10.55 -1.49
CA ARG A 179 13.79 -10.22 -2.89
C ARG A 179 13.75 -11.53 -3.68
N GLY A 180 12.69 -11.77 -4.43
CA GLY A 180 12.64 -12.82 -5.44
C GLY A 180 13.42 -12.41 -6.69
N THR A 181 13.37 -13.25 -7.71
CA THR A 181 13.91 -12.89 -9.02
C THR A 181 13.03 -11.87 -9.73
N LEU A 182 13.60 -11.19 -10.70
CA LEU A 182 12.84 -10.28 -11.57
C LEU A 182 11.73 -11.04 -12.31
N GLN A 183 12.05 -12.25 -12.80
CA GLN A 183 11.07 -13.12 -13.43
C GLN A 183 9.89 -13.43 -12.49
N GLU A 184 10.16 -13.91 -11.27
CA GLU A 184 9.11 -14.20 -10.28
C GLU A 184 8.26 -12.96 -9.93
N THR A 185 8.86 -11.78 -9.95
CA THR A 185 8.16 -10.52 -9.72
C THR A 185 7.13 -10.28 -10.82
N TYR A 186 7.53 -10.39 -12.08
CA TYR A 186 6.61 -10.20 -13.22
C TYR A 186 5.57 -11.30 -13.32
N GLU A 187 5.89 -12.56 -13.03
CA GLU A 187 4.92 -13.66 -12.98
C GLU A 187 3.82 -13.41 -11.93
N LYS A 188 4.18 -12.84 -10.78
CA LYS A 188 3.20 -12.48 -9.73
C LYS A 188 2.36 -11.26 -10.14
N ILE A 189 2.98 -10.27 -10.79
CA ILE A 189 2.27 -9.12 -11.35
C ILE A 189 1.22 -9.60 -12.37
N GLU A 190 1.63 -10.40 -13.33
CA GLU A 190 0.75 -10.96 -14.35
C GLU A 190 -0.41 -11.74 -13.74
N LYS A 191 -0.09 -12.61 -12.78
CA LYS A 191 -1.10 -13.41 -12.07
C LYS A 191 -2.14 -12.52 -11.39
N ASP A 192 -1.72 -11.52 -10.63
CA ASP A 192 -2.64 -10.63 -9.92
C ASP A 192 -3.48 -9.79 -10.89
N LEU A 193 -2.89 -9.34 -12.03
CA LEU A 193 -3.63 -8.64 -13.09
C LEU A 193 -4.71 -9.53 -13.70
N LEU A 194 -4.35 -10.74 -14.13
CA LEU A 194 -5.30 -11.67 -14.77
C LEU A 194 -6.42 -12.09 -13.81
N ASP A 195 -6.06 -12.45 -12.57
CA ASP A 195 -7.03 -12.81 -11.54
C ASP A 195 -7.95 -11.63 -11.19
N GLY A 196 -7.40 -10.42 -11.13
CA GLY A 196 -8.15 -9.22 -10.80
C GLY A 196 -9.08 -8.77 -11.91
N MET A 197 -8.59 -8.70 -13.14
CA MET A 197 -9.37 -8.29 -14.31
C MET A 197 -10.60 -9.17 -14.55
N ALA A 198 -10.48 -10.48 -14.25
CA ALA A 198 -11.60 -11.40 -14.36
C ALA A 198 -12.76 -11.12 -13.38
N LEU A 199 -12.49 -10.38 -12.28
CA LEU A 199 -13.46 -10.09 -11.22
C LEU A 199 -14.04 -8.68 -11.30
N ILE A 200 -13.38 -7.75 -12.00
CA ILE A 200 -13.81 -6.36 -12.09
C ILE A 200 -15.09 -6.28 -12.92
N SER A 201 -16.06 -5.49 -12.43
CA SER A 201 -17.31 -5.19 -13.13
C SER A 201 -17.63 -3.71 -13.02
N ASP A 202 -17.84 -3.03 -14.14
CA ASP A 202 -18.22 -1.61 -14.20
C ASP A 202 -19.57 -1.34 -13.54
N ASP A 203 -20.49 -2.32 -13.60
CA ASP A 203 -21.83 -2.20 -13.00
C ASP A 203 -21.79 -2.04 -11.47
N SER A 204 -20.67 -2.40 -10.86
CA SER A 204 -20.48 -2.29 -9.42
C SER A 204 -20.07 -0.88 -8.94
N TYR A 205 -19.78 0.03 -9.87
CA TYR A 205 -19.32 1.38 -9.55
C TYR A 205 -20.24 2.41 -10.20
N SER A 206 -20.85 3.27 -9.39
CA SER A 206 -21.69 4.36 -9.88
C SER A 206 -20.90 5.50 -10.54
N VAL A 207 -19.63 5.64 -10.20
CA VAL A 207 -18.68 6.63 -10.75
C VAL A 207 -17.30 6.00 -10.78
N PRO A 208 -16.50 6.18 -11.85
CA PRO A 208 -15.11 5.76 -11.87
C PRO A 208 -14.33 6.37 -10.70
N LYS A 209 -13.68 5.55 -9.88
CA LYS A 209 -12.94 6.03 -8.70
C LYS A 209 -11.60 6.66 -9.05
N SER A 210 -11.02 6.27 -10.19
CA SER A 210 -9.73 6.77 -10.66
C SER A 210 -9.62 6.68 -12.17
N VAL A 211 -8.92 7.65 -12.77
CA VAL A 211 -8.61 7.67 -14.22
C VAL A 211 -7.71 6.52 -14.64
N SER A 212 -6.89 5.99 -13.73
CA SER A 212 -6.00 4.84 -13.98
C SER A 212 -6.77 3.59 -14.42
N TYR A 213 -7.97 3.39 -13.88
CA TYR A 213 -8.83 2.26 -14.21
C TYR A 213 -9.35 2.34 -15.67
N THR A 214 -9.80 3.50 -16.09
CA THR A 214 -10.25 3.73 -17.47
C THR A 214 -9.10 3.64 -18.46
N HIS A 215 -7.87 3.92 -18.05
CA HIS A 215 -6.67 3.86 -18.91
C HIS A 215 -6.24 2.41 -19.20
N LEU A 216 -6.26 1.54 -18.21
CA LEU A 216 -5.95 0.12 -18.41
C LEU A 216 -6.91 -0.54 -19.40
N ARG A 217 -8.20 -0.18 -19.34
CA ARG A 217 -9.22 -0.73 -20.25
C ARG A 217 -9.21 -0.14 -21.66
N ALA A 218 -8.74 1.08 -21.84
CA ALA A 218 -8.64 1.73 -23.15
C ALA A 218 -7.61 1.04 -24.06
N HIS A 219 -6.68 0.27 -23.52
CA HIS A 219 -5.69 -0.51 -24.27
C HIS A 219 -6.19 -1.89 -24.72
N GLU A 220 -7.36 -2.35 -24.26
CA GLU A 220 -7.94 -3.64 -24.64
C GLU A 220 -8.92 -3.58 -25.84
N THR A 221 -9.22 -2.41 -26.36
CA THR A 221 -10.03 -2.29 -27.59
C THR A 221 -9.17 -2.53 -28.82
N PRO A 222 -9.51 -3.53 -29.64
CA PRO A 222 -8.78 -3.86 -30.86
C PRO A 222 -8.82 -2.77 -31.91
#